data_c1fd184ed15ec76a35d836b4586c71ae
#
_entry.id   c1fd184ed15ec76a35d836b4586c71ae
#
_cell.length_a   1.000
_cell.length_b   1.000
_cell.length_c   1.000
_cell.angle_alpha   90.00
_cell.angle_beta   90.00
_cell.angle_gamma   90.00
#
_symmetry.space_group_name_H-M   'P 1'
#
loop_
_entity.id
_entity.type
_entity.pdbx_description
1 polymer ?
#
loop_
_entity_poly.entity_id
_entity_poly.type
_entity_poly.pdbx_seq_one_letter_code
_entity_poly.pdbx_strand_id
1 'polypeptide(L)'
;RTIKRKLNIPIMWGGPHATFFPKIIEEDYADVVCVGEGEDAALEFANAFDSEDGKIPINIANFWVKKDGLIHRNAVRPRIKNLDKVPYPARDLFFNKFPMLKNHGIKHFYAHRGCPHKCTYCFNHSYNQIYREQAGDKKVFFSRTPDSIVDEIQWLQKNETIKTVAFVDDVFTIH
;
A
#
# COMPACT_ATOMS: atom_id res chain seq x y z
N ARG A 1 -12.71 -14.51 7.72
CA ARG A 1 -13.26 -15.90 7.83
C ARG A 1 -14.47 -16.12 6.90
N THR A 2 -15.47 -15.26 6.92
CA THR A 2 -16.69 -15.46 6.10
C THR A 2 -16.40 -15.49 4.59
N ILE A 3 -15.56 -14.58 4.10
CA ILE A 3 -15.16 -14.52 2.68
C ILE A 3 -14.45 -15.82 2.27
N LYS A 4 -13.45 -16.24 3.02
CA LYS A 4 -12.67 -17.45 2.73
C LYS A 4 -13.57 -18.68 2.63
N ARG A 5 -14.50 -18.84 3.58
CA ARG A 5 -15.44 -19.98 3.59
C ARG A 5 -16.43 -19.97 2.41
N LYS A 6 -16.83 -18.76 1.94
CA LYS A 6 -17.83 -18.64 0.87
C LYS A 6 -17.23 -18.71 -0.54
N LEU A 7 -16.06 -18.17 -0.74
CA LEU A 7 -15.52 -17.96 -2.09
C LEU A 7 -14.32 -18.87 -2.42
N ASN A 8 -13.72 -19.52 -1.46
CA ASN A 8 -12.52 -20.37 -1.65
C ASN A 8 -11.43 -19.75 -2.52
N ILE A 9 -11.20 -18.45 -2.36
CA ILE A 9 -10.17 -17.68 -3.06
C ILE A 9 -9.02 -17.34 -2.11
N PRO A 10 -7.80 -17.10 -2.64
CA PRO A 10 -6.70 -16.57 -1.84
C PRO A 10 -7.06 -15.23 -1.23
N ILE A 11 -6.70 -15.04 0.05
CA ILE A 11 -6.91 -13.78 0.78
C ILE A 11 -5.58 -13.16 1.12
N MET A 12 -5.36 -11.95 0.59
CA MET A 12 -4.19 -11.12 0.87
C MET A 12 -4.54 -10.02 1.88
N TRP A 13 -3.70 -9.87 2.89
CA TRP A 13 -3.76 -8.78 3.86
C TRP A 13 -2.62 -7.80 3.64
N GLY A 14 -2.91 -6.51 3.71
CA GLY A 14 -1.92 -5.44 3.60
C GLY A 14 -2.24 -4.25 4.48
N GLY A 15 -1.44 -3.21 4.39
CA GLY A 15 -1.56 -1.98 5.15
C GLY A 15 -0.90 -2.03 6.53
N PRO A 16 -1.11 -0.99 7.38
CA PRO A 16 -0.39 -0.85 8.64
C PRO A 16 -0.57 -2.03 9.58
N HIS A 17 -1.80 -2.54 9.74
CA HIS A 17 -2.06 -3.66 10.63
C HIS A 17 -1.25 -4.90 10.22
N ALA A 18 -1.30 -5.28 8.95
CA ALA A 18 -0.55 -6.43 8.43
C ALA A 18 0.97 -6.25 8.55
N THR A 19 1.45 -5.02 8.37
CA THR A 19 2.87 -4.68 8.50
C THR A 19 3.39 -4.86 9.93
N PHE A 20 2.62 -4.43 10.95
CA PHE A 20 3.05 -4.52 12.35
C PHE A 20 2.69 -5.85 13.02
N PHE A 21 1.68 -6.54 12.51
CA PHE A 21 1.21 -7.82 13.03
C PHE A 21 1.18 -8.90 11.94
N PRO A 22 2.32 -9.18 11.25
CA PRO A 22 2.35 -10.11 10.12
C PRO A 22 2.03 -11.55 10.53
N LYS A 23 2.05 -11.86 11.83
CA LYS A 23 1.60 -13.15 12.37
C LYS A 23 0.12 -13.47 12.06
N ILE A 24 -0.67 -12.51 11.57
CA ILE A 24 -2.01 -12.78 11.02
C ILE A 24 -1.99 -13.84 9.92
N ILE A 25 -0.83 -14.10 9.29
CA ILE A 25 -0.62 -15.19 8.34
C ILE A 25 -0.88 -16.57 8.96
N GLU A 26 -0.75 -16.72 10.26
CA GLU A 26 -0.99 -17.98 10.97
C GLU A 26 -2.48 -18.35 11.03
N GLU A 27 -3.35 -17.35 10.86
CA GLU A 27 -4.80 -17.54 10.86
C GLU A 27 -5.29 -18.31 9.62
N ASP A 28 -6.38 -19.05 9.77
CA ASP A 28 -6.98 -19.90 8.73
C ASP A 28 -7.53 -19.13 7.52
N TYR A 29 -7.75 -17.84 7.68
CA TYR A 29 -8.31 -16.95 6.65
C TYR A 29 -7.28 -16.06 5.97
N ALA A 30 -5.98 -16.19 6.25
CA ALA A 30 -4.93 -15.44 5.61
C ALA A 30 -4.01 -16.38 4.80
N ASP A 31 -3.84 -16.09 3.52
CA ASP A 31 -2.95 -16.85 2.63
C ASP A 31 -1.67 -16.06 2.33
N VAL A 32 -1.80 -14.74 2.21
CA VAL A 32 -0.70 -13.81 1.90
C VAL A 32 -0.79 -12.58 2.79
N VAL A 33 0.35 -12.11 3.29
CA VAL A 33 0.46 -10.89 4.09
C VAL A 33 1.53 -10.00 3.48
N CYS A 34 1.16 -8.77 3.12
CA CYS A 34 2.09 -7.75 2.63
C CYS A 34 2.65 -6.94 3.81
N VAL A 35 3.96 -6.93 3.96
CA VAL A 35 4.69 -6.14 4.97
C VAL A 35 5.36 -4.96 4.29
N GLY A 36 4.99 -3.75 4.66
CA GLY A 36 5.52 -2.52 4.08
C GLY A 36 4.73 -2.02 2.86
N GLU A 37 5.42 -1.32 1.95
CA GLU A 37 4.83 -0.80 0.70
C GLU A 37 4.47 -1.93 -0.25
N GLY A 38 3.27 -1.86 -0.82
CA GLY A 38 2.70 -2.97 -1.57
C GLY A 38 2.68 -2.81 -3.08
N GLU A 39 2.96 -1.63 -3.63
CA GLU A 39 2.74 -1.33 -5.05
C GLU A 39 3.50 -2.28 -5.97
N ASP A 40 4.83 -2.32 -5.85
CA ASP A 40 5.67 -3.19 -6.68
C ASP A 40 5.44 -4.67 -6.35
N ALA A 41 5.25 -4.98 -5.06
CA ALA A 41 5.04 -6.35 -4.62
C ALA A 41 3.70 -6.91 -5.12
N ALA A 42 2.63 -6.10 -5.10
CA ALA A 42 1.32 -6.51 -5.61
C ALA A 42 1.32 -6.70 -7.12
N LEU A 43 2.03 -5.84 -7.87
CA LEU A 43 2.18 -5.98 -9.31
C LEU A 43 2.95 -7.25 -9.67
N GLU A 44 4.08 -7.51 -8.99
CA GLU A 44 4.87 -8.71 -9.19
C GLU A 44 4.06 -9.97 -8.85
N PHE A 45 3.30 -9.93 -7.76
CA PHE A 45 2.41 -11.03 -7.37
C PHE A 45 1.33 -11.29 -8.43
N ALA A 46 0.66 -10.25 -8.91
CA ALA A 46 -0.40 -10.40 -9.90
C ALA A 46 0.14 -11.02 -11.19
N ASN A 47 1.28 -10.53 -11.68
CA ASN A 47 1.92 -11.06 -12.88
C ASN A 47 2.36 -12.53 -12.70
N ALA A 48 2.94 -12.88 -11.55
CA ALA A 48 3.36 -14.26 -11.27
C ALA A 48 2.15 -15.19 -11.11
N PHE A 49 1.09 -14.73 -10.44
CA PHE A 49 -0.15 -15.48 -10.25
C PHE A 49 -0.84 -15.80 -11.59
N ASP A 50 -0.89 -14.83 -12.50
CA ASP A 50 -1.44 -15.02 -13.86
C ASP A 50 -0.58 -16.00 -14.68
N SER A 51 0.74 -15.88 -14.65
CA SER A 51 1.65 -16.72 -15.43
C SER A 51 1.75 -18.16 -14.92
N GLU A 52 1.39 -18.42 -13.66
CA GLU A 52 1.46 -19.74 -13.02
C GLU A 52 0.06 -20.39 -12.84
N ASP A 53 -0.89 -20.11 -13.70
CA ASP A 53 -2.26 -20.67 -13.66
C ASP A 53 -2.95 -20.51 -12.29
N GLY A 54 -2.80 -19.35 -11.66
CA GLY A 54 -3.42 -19.05 -10.37
C GLY A 54 -2.74 -19.67 -9.15
N LYS A 55 -1.51 -20.15 -9.29
CA LYS A 55 -0.74 -20.62 -8.14
C LYS A 55 -0.16 -19.44 -7.36
N ILE A 56 -0.24 -19.51 -6.04
CA ILE A 56 0.30 -18.47 -5.17
C ILE A 56 1.84 -18.51 -5.23
N PRO A 57 2.51 -17.44 -5.70
CA PRO A 57 3.97 -17.35 -5.70
C PRO A 57 4.49 -17.18 -4.28
N ILE A 58 5.60 -17.84 -3.94
CA ILE A 58 6.13 -17.86 -2.57
C ILE A 58 7.35 -16.96 -2.36
N ASN A 59 8.03 -16.52 -3.44
CA ASN A 59 9.32 -15.83 -3.39
C ASN A 59 9.25 -14.36 -3.81
N ILE A 60 8.23 -13.63 -3.33
CA ILE A 60 8.09 -12.20 -3.64
C ILE A 60 8.44 -11.38 -2.39
N ALA A 61 9.38 -10.46 -2.53
CA ALA A 61 9.77 -9.55 -1.46
C ALA A 61 8.54 -8.75 -0.94
N ASN A 62 8.51 -8.43 0.33
CA ASN A 62 7.39 -7.90 1.10
C ASN A 62 6.31 -8.92 1.46
N PHE A 63 6.21 -10.08 0.82
CA PHE A 63 5.14 -11.03 1.13
C PHE A 63 5.58 -12.15 2.06
N TRP A 64 4.78 -12.36 3.09
CA TRP A 64 4.72 -13.61 3.81
C TRP A 64 3.60 -14.44 3.20
N VAL A 65 3.91 -15.68 2.84
CA VAL A 65 2.97 -16.56 2.10
C VAL A 65 2.83 -17.87 2.84
N LYS A 66 1.57 -18.27 3.08
CA LYS A 66 1.24 -19.57 3.61
C LYS A 66 0.89 -20.53 2.48
N LYS A 67 1.68 -21.59 2.31
CA LYS A 67 1.49 -22.61 1.29
C LYS A 67 1.86 -23.99 1.85
N ASP A 68 1.03 -24.97 1.61
CA ASP A 68 1.24 -26.37 2.02
C ASP A 68 1.63 -26.53 3.50
N GLY A 69 0.98 -25.74 4.37
CA GLY A 69 1.24 -25.75 5.81
C GLY A 69 2.50 -25.01 6.26
N LEU A 70 3.29 -24.49 5.32
CA LEU A 70 4.51 -23.72 5.59
C LEU A 70 4.28 -22.22 5.40
N ILE A 71 4.99 -21.42 6.20
CA ILE A 71 4.99 -19.95 6.08
C ILE A 71 6.35 -19.51 5.51
N HIS A 72 6.32 -19.01 4.27
CA HIS A 72 7.46 -18.41 3.59
C HIS A 72 7.51 -16.93 3.96
N ARG A 73 8.60 -16.48 4.62
CA ARG A 73 8.78 -15.10 5.07
C ARG A 73 9.85 -14.43 4.22
N ASN A 74 9.42 -13.58 3.29
CA ASN A 74 10.37 -12.85 2.46
C ASN A 74 10.72 -11.49 3.10
N ALA A 75 11.94 -11.03 2.84
CA ALA A 75 12.42 -9.74 3.33
C ALA A 75 11.64 -8.56 2.73
N VAL A 76 11.59 -7.46 3.44
CA VAL A 76 11.02 -6.20 2.95
C VAL A 76 12.00 -5.57 1.95
N ARG A 77 11.52 -5.16 0.78
CA ARG A 77 12.30 -4.40 -0.21
C ARG A 77 12.49 -2.95 0.25
N PRO A 78 13.51 -2.23 -0.26
CA PRO A 78 13.64 -0.80 -0.02
C PRO A 78 12.38 -0.04 -0.44
N ARG A 79 12.12 1.10 0.22
CA ARG A 79 11.00 1.99 -0.13
C ARG A 79 11.10 2.52 -1.55
N ILE A 80 9.96 2.85 -2.12
CA ILE A 80 9.88 3.57 -3.40
C ILE A 80 10.46 4.96 -3.21
N LYS A 81 11.61 5.23 -3.84
CA LYS A 81 12.35 6.50 -3.68
C LYS A 81 11.77 7.64 -4.50
N ASN A 82 11.24 7.34 -5.67
CA ASN A 82 10.63 8.32 -6.57
C ASN A 82 9.11 8.10 -6.60
N LEU A 83 8.39 8.89 -5.80
CA LEU A 83 6.94 8.78 -5.69
C LEU A 83 6.19 9.27 -6.94
N ASP A 84 6.83 10.07 -7.81
CA ASP A 84 6.22 10.51 -9.07
C ASP A 84 6.04 9.38 -10.08
N LYS A 85 6.77 8.26 -9.89
CA LYS A 85 6.62 7.05 -10.70
C LYS A 85 5.48 6.13 -10.26
N VAL A 86 4.93 6.39 -9.07
CA VAL A 86 3.77 5.62 -8.58
C VAL A 86 2.53 6.06 -9.34
N PRO A 87 1.80 5.15 -9.99
CA PRO A 87 0.57 5.50 -10.69
C PRO A 87 -0.44 6.19 -9.79
N TYR A 88 -1.26 7.05 -10.36
CA TYR A 88 -2.36 7.65 -9.61
C TYR A 88 -3.33 6.56 -9.12
N PRO A 89 -3.94 6.72 -7.94
CA PRO A 89 -4.93 5.77 -7.46
C PRO A 89 -6.05 5.55 -8.48
N ALA A 90 -6.40 4.30 -8.74
CA ALA A 90 -7.49 3.93 -9.65
C ALA A 90 -8.86 4.24 -9.01
N ARG A 91 -9.15 5.53 -8.83
CA ARG A 91 -10.36 6.02 -8.14
C ARG A 91 -11.65 5.65 -8.88
N ASP A 92 -11.59 5.50 -10.19
CA ASP A 92 -12.68 5.07 -11.05
C ASP A 92 -13.28 3.71 -10.63
N LEU A 93 -12.47 2.79 -10.14
CA LEU A 93 -12.94 1.50 -9.61
C LEU A 93 -13.96 1.67 -8.46
N PHE A 94 -13.78 2.71 -7.64
CA PHE A 94 -14.68 3.02 -6.54
C PHE A 94 -15.76 4.01 -6.94
N PHE A 95 -15.40 5.07 -7.65
CA PHE A 95 -16.30 6.16 -7.98
C PHE A 95 -17.40 5.73 -8.95
N ASN A 96 -17.11 4.86 -9.90
CA ASN A 96 -18.12 4.31 -10.81
C ASN A 96 -19.12 3.39 -10.08
N LYS A 97 -18.65 2.70 -9.04
CA LYS A 97 -19.51 1.81 -8.24
C LYS A 97 -20.28 2.55 -7.16
N PHE A 98 -19.71 3.64 -6.62
CA PHE A 98 -20.27 4.40 -5.50
C PHE A 98 -20.41 5.88 -5.86
N PRO A 99 -21.52 6.28 -6.53
CA PRO A 99 -21.73 7.67 -6.98
C PRO A 99 -21.64 8.71 -5.87
N MET A 100 -21.96 8.33 -4.63
CA MET A 100 -21.81 9.21 -3.47
C MET A 100 -20.36 9.65 -3.27
N LEU A 101 -19.38 8.74 -3.45
CA LEU A 101 -17.95 9.07 -3.37
C LEU A 101 -17.51 9.94 -4.55
N LYS A 102 -18.01 9.64 -5.75
CA LYS A 102 -17.77 10.43 -6.96
C LYS A 102 -18.22 11.87 -6.77
N ASN A 103 -19.43 12.08 -6.27
CA ASN A 103 -20.05 13.39 -6.12
C ASN A 103 -19.59 14.15 -4.86
N HIS A 104 -18.83 13.48 -3.97
CA HIS A 104 -18.29 14.14 -2.79
C HIS A 104 -17.23 15.17 -3.18
N GLY A 105 -17.47 16.45 -2.85
CA GLY A 105 -16.63 17.56 -3.31
C GLY A 105 -15.23 17.61 -2.72
N ILE A 106 -14.96 16.90 -1.64
CA ILE A 106 -13.62 16.82 -1.02
C ILE A 106 -12.89 15.61 -1.61
N LYS A 107 -11.71 15.85 -2.18
CA LYS A 107 -10.84 14.77 -2.69
C LYS A 107 -9.51 14.78 -1.94
N HIS A 108 -9.09 13.58 -1.55
CA HIS A 108 -7.87 13.39 -0.77
C HIS A 108 -6.67 13.09 -1.68
N PHE A 109 -5.55 13.73 -1.37
CA PHE A 109 -4.27 13.57 -2.04
C PHE A 109 -3.17 13.40 -1.00
N TYR A 110 -2.02 12.90 -1.41
CA TYR A 110 -0.82 12.93 -0.60
C TYR A 110 0.35 13.49 -1.42
N ALA A 111 1.17 14.26 -0.77
CA ALA A 111 2.39 14.84 -1.33
C ALA A 111 3.64 14.07 -0.88
N HIS A 112 3.56 13.41 0.28
CA HIS A 112 4.70 12.80 0.96
C HIS A 112 4.39 11.42 1.49
N ARG A 113 5.42 10.63 1.75
CA ARG A 113 5.38 9.39 2.54
C ARG A 113 6.42 9.41 3.63
N GLY A 114 6.00 8.95 4.81
CA GLY A 114 6.85 8.85 5.99
C GLY A 114 6.95 10.13 6.79
N CYS A 115 7.57 10.00 7.95
CA CYS A 115 7.75 11.10 8.90
C CYS A 115 9.07 10.89 9.65
N PRO A 116 9.92 11.93 9.81
CA PRO A 116 11.18 11.81 10.54
C PRO A 116 11.01 11.89 12.07
N HIS A 117 9.84 12.31 12.55
CA HIS A 117 9.57 12.45 13.97
C HIS A 117 9.41 11.11 14.68
N LYS A 118 9.67 11.10 15.99
CA LYS A 118 9.60 9.90 16.84
C LYS A 118 8.55 10.08 17.94
N CYS A 119 7.35 10.50 17.59
CA CYS A 119 6.27 10.67 18.56
C CYS A 119 5.91 9.31 19.19
N THR A 120 5.78 9.26 20.50
CA THR A 120 5.64 8.01 21.28
C THR A 120 4.37 7.21 20.94
N TYR A 121 3.32 7.88 20.51
CA TYR A 121 2.04 7.26 20.12
C TYR A 121 1.94 6.92 18.63
N CYS A 122 2.92 7.32 17.80
CA CYS A 122 2.85 7.20 16.35
C CYS A 122 3.61 5.97 15.85
N PHE A 123 3.03 5.25 14.90
CA PHE A 123 3.66 4.06 14.33
C PHE A 123 4.80 4.35 13.36
N ASN A 124 4.93 5.60 12.86
CA ASN A 124 5.91 5.92 11.81
C ASN A 124 7.36 5.61 12.19
N HIS A 125 7.74 5.80 13.46
CA HIS A 125 9.10 5.45 13.88
C HIS A 125 9.35 3.93 13.85
N SER A 126 8.36 3.11 14.21
CA SER A 126 8.44 1.65 14.12
C SER A 126 8.46 1.18 12.66
N TYR A 127 7.68 1.84 11.79
CA TYR A 127 7.70 1.61 10.35
C TYR A 127 9.09 1.91 9.76
N ASN A 128 9.70 3.03 10.16
CA ASN A 128 11.06 3.39 9.78
C ASN A 128 12.09 2.37 10.28
N GLN A 129 11.87 1.78 11.44
CA GLN A 129 12.75 0.75 12.00
C GLN A 129 12.72 -0.53 11.17
N ILE A 130 11.52 -1.01 10.76
CA ILE A 130 11.38 -2.19 9.88
C ILE A 130 12.22 -2.03 8.61
N TYR A 131 12.11 -0.89 7.93
CA TYR A 131 12.87 -0.66 6.70
C TYR A 131 14.37 -0.53 6.92
N ARG A 132 14.78 0.06 8.04
CA ARG A 132 16.20 0.15 8.40
C ARG A 132 16.81 -1.22 8.65
N GLU A 133 16.09 -2.07 9.37
CA GLU A 133 16.57 -3.40 9.76
C GLU A 133 16.51 -4.40 8.62
N GLN A 134 15.44 -4.41 7.84
CA GLN A 134 15.23 -5.43 6.81
C GLN A 134 15.70 -5.03 5.41
N ALA A 135 15.68 -3.74 5.09
CA ALA A 135 16.05 -3.24 3.76
C ALA A 135 17.28 -2.32 3.76
N GLY A 136 17.87 -2.02 4.93
CA GLY A 136 19.01 -1.09 5.05
C GLY A 136 18.66 0.37 4.71
N ASP A 137 17.37 0.70 4.61
CA ASP A 137 16.91 2.01 4.17
C ASP A 137 16.91 3.01 5.33
N LYS A 138 17.79 4.01 5.24
CA LYS A 138 17.96 5.06 6.25
C LYS A 138 17.10 6.28 6.00
N LYS A 139 16.67 6.50 4.75
CA LYS A 139 15.81 7.63 4.39
C LYS A 139 14.38 7.35 4.86
N VAL A 140 13.78 8.31 5.55
CA VAL A 140 12.50 8.13 6.24
C VAL A 140 11.38 9.01 5.69
N PHE A 141 11.70 9.89 4.73
CA PHE A 141 10.76 10.85 4.16
C PHE A 141 10.99 10.97 2.66
N PHE A 142 9.92 10.87 1.90
CA PHE A 142 9.92 10.90 0.44
C PHE A 142 8.83 11.84 -0.04
N SER A 143 9.12 12.64 -1.07
CA SER A 143 8.20 13.65 -1.60
C SER A 143 7.91 13.39 -3.07
N ARG A 144 6.71 13.71 -3.48
CA ARG A 144 6.36 13.96 -4.88
C ARG A 144 6.80 15.37 -5.27
N THR A 145 7.00 15.58 -6.57
CA THR A 145 7.18 16.94 -7.08
C THR A 145 5.84 17.70 -7.06
N PRO A 146 5.85 19.04 -6.89
CA PRO A 146 4.65 19.85 -7.00
C PRO A 146 3.91 19.63 -8.33
N ASP A 147 4.65 19.51 -9.44
CA ASP A 147 4.08 19.27 -10.77
C ASP A 147 3.31 17.94 -10.81
N SER A 148 3.89 16.86 -10.27
CA SER A 148 3.20 15.56 -10.20
C SER A 148 1.89 15.64 -9.41
N ILE A 149 1.83 16.45 -8.35
CA ILE A 149 0.62 16.62 -7.53
C ILE A 149 -0.42 17.43 -8.31
N VAL A 150 -0.01 18.52 -8.95
CA VAL A 150 -0.88 19.37 -9.77
C VAL A 150 -1.46 18.57 -10.95
N ASP A 151 -0.62 17.79 -11.62
CA ASP A 151 -1.04 16.93 -12.73
C ASP A 151 -2.11 15.92 -12.29
N GLU A 152 -1.96 15.29 -11.11
CA GLU A 152 -2.97 14.38 -10.57
C GLU A 152 -4.29 15.10 -10.28
N ILE A 153 -4.24 16.29 -9.70
CA ILE A 153 -5.43 17.10 -9.41
C ILE A 153 -6.13 17.48 -10.72
N GLN A 154 -5.39 17.96 -11.71
CA GLN A 154 -5.93 18.33 -13.03
C GLN A 154 -6.50 17.12 -13.77
N TRP A 155 -5.81 15.98 -13.70
CA TRP A 155 -6.31 14.73 -14.28
C TRP A 155 -7.65 14.33 -13.66
N LEU A 156 -7.76 14.41 -12.34
CA LEU A 156 -9.00 14.06 -11.64
C LEU A 156 -10.13 15.06 -11.92
N GLN A 157 -9.83 16.36 -12.04
CA GLN A 157 -10.82 17.40 -12.36
C GLN A 157 -11.51 17.20 -13.70
N LYS A 158 -10.88 16.52 -14.66
CA LYS A 158 -11.49 16.23 -15.97
C LYS A 158 -12.71 15.31 -15.87
N ASN A 159 -12.77 14.48 -14.85
CA ASN A 159 -13.78 13.42 -14.73
C ASN A 159 -14.61 13.55 -13.44
N GLU A 160 -14.19 14.36 -12.48
CA GLU A 160 -14.75 14.41 -11.14
C GLU A 160 -14.95 15.85 -10.64
N THR A 161 -15.96 16.03 -9.81
CA THR A 161 -16.15 17.33 -9.12
C THR A 161 -15.17 17.44 -7.96
N ILE A 162 -14.30 18.44 -8.00
CA ILE A 162 -13.41 18.80 -6.89
C ILE A 162 -13.77 20.20 -6.41
N LYS A 163 -14.25 20.32 -5.18
CA LYS A 163 -14.49 21.61 -4.49
C LYS A 163 -13.37 21.93 -3.50
N THR A 164 -12.80 20.88 -2.91
CA THR A 164 -11.75 21.00 -1.90
C THR A 164 -10.71 19.91 -2.14
N VAL A 165 -9.45 20.30 -2.16
CA VAL A 165 -8.29 19.41 -2.11
C VAL A 165 -7.87 19.26 -0.65
N ALA A 166 -7.83 18.05 -0.13
CA ALA A 166 -7.38 17.75 1.21
C ALA A 166 -6.11 16.88 1.15
N PHE A 167 -5.01 17.38 1.68
CA PHE A 167 -3.80 16.60 1.84
C PHE A 167 -3.88 15.76 3.12
N VAL A 168 -3.53 14.47 3.02
CA VAL A 168 -3.62 13.50 4.12
C VAL A 168 -2.24 12.99 4.55
N ASP A 169 -1.23 13.82 4.35
CA ASP A 169 0.14 13.52 4.73
C ASP A 169 0.31 13.46 6.25
N ASP A 170 1.22 12.60 6.72
CA ASP A 170 1.61 12.57 8.13
C ASP A 170 2.24 13.90 8.59
N VAL A 171 2.98 14.56 7.70
CA VAL A 171 3.57 15.89 7.89
C VAL A 171 3.63 16.60 6.54
N PHE A 172 2.71 17.54 6.31
CA PHE A 172 2.63 18.26 5.03
C PHE A 172 3.66 19.39 4.90
N THR A 173 3.97 20.09 6.00
CA THR A 173 4.80 21.32 6.00
C THR A 173 6.28 21.08 6.26
N ILE A 174 6.76 19.86 6.12
CA ILE A 174 8.17 19.55 6.29
C ILE A 174 8.92 19.73 4.97
N HIS A 175 10.01 20.46 5.00
CA HIS A 175 10.91 20.71 3.88
C HIS A 175 12.35 20.37 4.25
#